data_90aa6db2eae00f70349aa387acf79492
#
_entry.id   90aa6db2eae00f70349aa387acf79492
#
_cell.length_a   1.000
_cell.length_b   1.000
_cell.length_c   1.000
_cell.angle_alpha   90.00
_cell.angle_beta   90.00
_cell.angle_gamma   90.00
#
_symmetry.space_group_name_H-M   'P 1'
#
loop_
_entity.id
_entity.type
_entity.pdbx_description
1 polymer ?
#
loop_
_entity_poly.entity_id
_entity_poly.type
_entity_poly.pdbx_seq_one_letter_code
_entity_poly.pdbx_strand_id
1 'polypeptide(L)'
;VTIKNIEAEIIDRGWDEGWVLPETPKTRTGKRVAVIGSGPAGLAAAEQLNRAGHLVTVLERDDRPGGLLMYGIPNMKLDKREVVLRRLELMEQSGIKFICNASVGDNVEAQLLLRDFDATVICTGATQPRDLPVDGRKLGGVHFAMEYLTASTKALLDGGPDASPIHARGKDVVVIGGGDTGTDCVGTAIRQGCRSLVQLEIMARPPLDRAADNPWPEWPKVYKLDYGQEEASAKFGADPRAYLTTVKKF
;
A
#
# COMPACT_ATOMS: atom_id res chain seq x y z
N VAL A 1 -2.78 21.13 12.59
CA VAL A 1 -4.19 20.88 12.23
C VAL A 1 -4.44 19.39 12.37
N THR A 2 -5.46 19.01 13.15
CA THR A 2 -5.76 17.63 13.57
C THR A 2 -6.92 17.00 12.79
N ILE A 3 -7.27 17.53 11.61
CA ILE A 3 -8.43 17.06 10.81
C ILE A 3 -8.34 15.55 10.56
N LYS A 4 -7.19 15.08 10.07
CA LYS A 4 -6.97 13.65 9.80
C LYS A 4 -7.20 12.76 11.05
N ASN A 5 -6.73 13.22 12.20
CA ASN A 5 -6.88 12.47 13.45
C ASN A 5 -8.33 12.44 13.93
N ILE A 6 -9.07 13.55 13.72
CA ILE A 6 -10.51 13.63 14.05
C ILE A 6 -11.30 12.68 13.13
N GLU A 7 -11.00 12.67 11.82
CA GLU A 7 -11.63 11.76 10.86
C GLU A 7 -11.37 10.28 11.22
N ALA A 8 -10.11 9.95 11.59
CA ALA A 8 -9.76 8.62 12.03
C ALA A 8 -10.51 8.20 13.30
N GLU A 9 -10.57 9.09 14.30
CA GLU A 9 -11.29 8.84 15.57
C GLU A 9 -12.80 8.64 15.35
N ILE A 10 -13.40 9.43 14.47
CA ILE A 10 -14.84 9.31 14.15
C ILE A 10 -15.13 7.94 13.53
N ILE A 11 -14.32 7.49 12.56
CA ILE A 11 -14.59 6.21 11.90
C ILE A 11 -14.27 5.02 12.83
N ASP A 12 -13.21 5.10 13.61
CA ASP A 12 -12.87 4.04 14.56
C ASP A 12 -13.95 3.88 15.61
N ARG A 13 -14.42 5.00 16.20
CA ARG A 13 -15.57 4.98 17.10
C ARG A 13 -16.85 4.47 16.42
N GLY A 14 -17.07 4.84 15.15
CA GLY A 14 -18.21 4.34 14.37
C GLY A 14 -18.21 2.82 14.23
N TRP A 15 -17.06 2.20 14.11
CA TRP A 15 -16.92 0.75 14.14
C TRP A 15 -17.17 0.16 15.51
N ASP A 16 -16.57 0.73 16.56
CA ASP A 16 -16.68 0.25 17.94
C ASP A 16 -18.12 0.31 18.45
N GLU A 17 -18.86 1.36 18.11
CA GLU A 17 -20.26 1.57 18.47
C GLU A 17 -21.25 0.84 17.53
N GLY A 18 -20.74 0.17 16.48
CA GLY A 18 -21.58 -0.55 15.52
C GLY A 18 -22.42 0.34 14.60
N TRP A 19 -22.00 1.59 14.35
CA TRP A 19 -22.70 2.50 13.44
C TRP A 19 -22.38 2.23 11.96
N VAL A 20 -21.22 1.60 11.70
CA VAL A 20 -20.80 1.25 10.34
C VAL A 20 -21.44 -0.08 9.96
N LEU A 21 -22.52 -0.01 9.19
CA LEU A 21 -23.31 -1.16 8.79
C LEU A 21 -23.23 -1.40 7.28
N PRO A 22 -23.45 -2.65 6.82
CA PRO A 22 -23.56 -2.94 5.39
C PRO A 22 -24.71 -2.16 4.74
N GLU A 23 -24.44 -1.53 3.62
CA GLU A 23 -25.43 -0.77 2.85
C GLU A 23 -25.83 -1.53 1.59
N THR A 24 -26.89 -2.32 1.67
CA THR A 24 -27.49 -2.93 0.48
C THR A 24 -28.44 -1.94 -0.18
N PRO A 25 -28.31 -1.68 -1.49
CA PRO A 25 -29.18 -0.75 -2.19
C PRO A 25 -30.64 -1.27 -2.21
N LYS A 26 -31.60 -0.37 -1.99
CA LYS A 26 -33.03 -0.69 -1.94
C LYS A 26 -33.54 -1.27 -3.26
N THR A 27 -32.95 -0.86 -4.38
CA THR A 27 -33.36 -1.28 -5.72
C THR A 27 -32.12 -1.67 -6.52
N ARG A 28 -32.16 -2.83 -7.15
CA ARG A 28 -31.11 -3.27 -8.08
C ARG A 28 -31.49 -2.92 -9.52
N THR A 29 -30.52 -2.38 -10.27
CA THR A 29 -30.69 -2.01 -11.68
C THR A 29 -30.73 -3.21 -12.63
N GLY A 30 -30.30 -4.40 -12.14
CA GLY A 30 -30.08 -5.59 -12.97
C GLY A 30 -28.78 -5.52 -13.79
N LYS A 31 -28.09 -4.40 -13.82
CA LYS A 31 -26.82 -4.22 -14.54
C LYS A 31 -25.66 -4.84 -13.78
N ARG A 32 -24.84 -5.61 -14.48
CA ARG A 32 -23.62 -6.26 -13.96
C ARG A 32 -22.40 -5.45 -14.36
N VAL A 33 -21.57 -5.10 -13.39
CA VAL A 33 -20.35 -4.33 -13.62
C VAL A 33 -19.15 -5.11 -13.09
N ALA A 34 -18.15 -5.32 -13.94
CA ALA A 34 -16.86 -5.86 -13.56
C ALA A 34 -15.92 -4.70 -13.16
N VAL A 35 -15.20 -4.86 -12.05
CA VAL A 35 -14.10 -3.97 -11.65
C VAL A 35 -12.82 -4.79 -11.66
N ILE A 36 -11.85 -4.40 -12.49
CA ILE A 36 -10.57 -5.09 -12.60
C ILE A 36 -9.55 -4.43 -11.68
N GLY A 37 -9.17 -5.13 -10.64
CA GLY A 37 -8.27 -4.67 -9.57
C GLY A 37 -9.03 -4.19 -8.34
N SER A 38 -8.57 -4.61 -7.18
CA SER A 38 -9.15 -4.33 -5.86
C SER A 38 -8.33 -3.35 -5.03
N GLY A 39 -7.43 -2.59 -5.66
CA GLY A 39 -6.74 -1.49 -4.98
C GLY A 39 -7.70 -0.38 -4.56
N PRO A 40 -7.21 0.71 -3.92
CA PRO A 40 -8.06 1.80 -3.44
C PRO A 40 -9.05 2.32 -4.47
N ALA A 41 -8.62 2.48 -5.73
CA ALA A 41 -9.49 2.93 -6.82
C ALA A 41 -10.60 1.94 -7.14
N GLY A 42 -10.26 0.64 -7.20
CA GLY A 42 -11.23 -0.43 -7.47
C GLY A 42 -12.25 -0.58 -6.35
N LEU A 43 -11.81 -0.53 -5.10
CA LEU A 43 -12.71 -0.59 -3.94
C LEU A 43 -13.66 0.62 -3.91
N ALA A 44 -13.16 1.83 -4.15
CA ALA A 44 -14.00 3.03 -4.21
C ALA A 44 -15.03 2.95 -5.35
N ALA A 45 -14.62 2.52 -6.54
CA ALA A 45 -15.52 2.32 -7.68
C ALA A 45 -16.57 1.25 -7.37
N ALA A 46 -16.16 0.12 -6.81
CA ALA A 46 -17.08 -0.98 -6.48
C ALA A 46 -18.14 -0.55 -5.47
N GLU A 47 -17.75 0.18 -4.43
CA GLU A 47 -18.68 0.68 -3.41
C GLU A 47 -19.71 1.64 -4.02
N GLN A 48 -19.28 2.63 -4.79
CA GLN A 48 -20.18 3.62 -5.41
C GLN A 48 -21.13 2.96 -6.43
N LEU A 49 -20.62 2.04 -7.25
CA LEU A 49 -21.44 1.29 -8.20
C LEU A 49 -22.46 0.40 -7.50
N ASN A 50 -22.09 -0.25 -6.42
CA ASN A 50 -23.00 -1.06 -5.61
C ASN A 50 -24.09 -0.19 -4.98
N ARG A 51 -23.75 0.96 -4.40
CA ARG A 51 -24.71 1.95 -3.84
C ARG A 51 -25.67 2.46 -4.90
N ALA A 52 -25.21 2.64 -6.15
CA ALA A 52 -26.07 2.98 -7.29
C ALA A 52 -27.01 1.85 -7.74
N GLY A 53 -26.92 0.67 -7.13
CA GLY A 53 -27.80 -0.46 -7.39
C GLY A 53 -27.28 -1.47 -8.40
N HIS A 54 -26.05 -1.35 -8.90
CA HIS A 54 -25.48 -2.31 -9.83
C HIS A 54 -25.02 -3.60 -9.11
N LEU A 55 -24.95 -4.69 -9.85
CA LEU A 55 -24.37 -5.96 -9.39
C LEU A 55 -22.88 -5.93 -9.69
N VAL A 56 -22.05 -5.74 -8.67
CA VAL A 56 -20.61 -5.51 -8.83
C VAL A 56 -19.82 -6.77 -8.52
N THR A 57 -18.90 -7.11 -9.43
CA THR A 57 -17.89 -8.15 -9.24
C THR A 57 -16.51 -7.54 -9.40
N VAL A 58 -15.68 -7.65 -8.38
CA VAL A 58 -14.27 -7.22 -8.40
C VAL A 58 -13.39 -8.43 -8.70
N LEU A 59 -12.56 -8.32 -9.73
CA LEU A 59 -11.58 -9.33 -10.13
C LEU A 59 -10.20 -8.87 -9.62
N GLU A 60 -9.58 -9.70 -8.77
CA GLU A 60 -8.27 -9.42 -8.18
C GLU A 60 -7.29 -10.55 -8.57
N ARG A 61 -6.13 -10.18 -9.12
CA ARG A 61 -5.11 -11.15 -9.50
C ARG A 61 -4.41 -11.80 -8.31
N ASP A 62 -4.29 -11.08 -7.18
CA ASP A 62 -3.67 -11.60 -5.97
C ASP A 62 -4.64 -12.52 -5.19
N ASP A 63 -4.11 -13.23 -4.21
CA ASP A 63 -4.87 -14.15 -3.35
C ASP A 63 -5.79 -13.44 -2.34
N ARG A 64 -5.59 -12.12 -2.14
CA ARG A 64 -6.40 -11.27 -1.26
C ARG A 64 -6.70 -9.93 -1.92
N PRO A 65 -7.91 -9.39 -1.76
CA PRO A 65 -8.24 -8.08 -2.27
C PRO A 65 -7.60 -6.97 -1.42
N GLY A 66 -7.46 -5.78 -2.01
CA GLY A 66 -6.95 -4.59 -1.33
C GLY A 66 -5.77 -3.92 -2.04
N GLY A 67 -5.08 -4.63 -2.95
CA GLY A 67 -3.92 -4.09 -3.67
C GLY A 67 -2.85 -3.54 -2.73
N LEU A 68 -2.50 -2.26 -2.87
CA LEU A 68 -1.50 -1.62 -1.99
C LEU A 68 -1.93 -1.55 -0.52
N LEU A 69 -3.22 -1.49 -0.22
CA LEU A 69 -3.72 -1.55 1.16
C LEU A 69 -3.40 -2.89 1.80
N MET A 70 -3.45 -3.97 1.03
CA MET A 70 -3.13 -5.31 1.50
C MET A 70 -1.63 -5.56 1.56
N TYR A 71 -0.90 -5.33 0.45
CA TYR A 71 0.47 -5.81 0.29
C TYR A 71 1.53 -4.71 0.17
N GLY A 72 1.15 -3.45 -0.09
CA GLY A 72 2.10 -2.34 -0.24
C GLY A 72 2.41 -1.64 1.08
N ILE A 73 1.39 -1.32 1.86
CA ILE A 73 1.53 -0.65 3.15
C ILE A 73 1.86 -1.71 4.20
N PRO A 74 2.92 -1.57 5.03
CA PRO A 74 3.23 -2.53 6.08
C PRO A 74 2.15 -2.62 7.16
N ASN A 75 2.02 -3.78 7.81
CA ASN A 75 0.98 -4.01 8.82
C ASN A 75 1.08 -3.07 10.03
N MET A 76 2.30 -2.66 10.42
CA MET A 76 2.49 -1.70 11.52
C MET A 76 1.92 -0.30 11.23
N LYS A 77 1.73 0.05 9.96
CA LYS A 77 1.15 1.32 9.52
C LYS A 77 -0.34 1.20 9.22
N LEU A 78 -0.77 0.05 8.74
CA LEU A 78 -2.16 -0.25 8.41
C LEU A 78 -2.45 -1.71 8.74
N ASP A 79 -3.11 -1.97 9.85
CA ASP A 79 -3.45 -3.33 10.25
C ASP A 79 -4.40 -3.98 9.23
N LYS A 80 -4.04 -5.19 8.78
CA LYS A 80 -4.81 -5.86 7.74
C LYS A 80 -6.09 -6.47 8.27
N ARG A 81 -6.06 -6.99 9.49
CA ARG A 81 -7.22 -7.66 10.09
C ARG A 81 -8.24 -6.64 10.59
N GLU A 82 -7.78 -5.65 11.33
CA GLU A 82 -8.65 -4.68 12.00
C GLU A 82 -9.16 -3.57 11.07
N VAL A 83 -8.43 -3.27 10.00
CA VAL A 83 -8.80 -2.16 9.10
C VAL A 83 -9.19 -2.67 7.72
N VAL A 84 -8.31 -3.41 7.05
CA VAL A 84 -8.53 -3.77 5.64
C VAL A 84 -9.58 -4.86 5.50
N LEU A 85 -9.42 -5.96 6.24
CA LEU A 85 -10.33 -7.11 6.14
C LEU A 85 -11.74 -6.77 6.63
N ARG A 86 -11.88 -6.04 7.76
CA ARG A 86 -13.21 -5.62 8.22
C ARG A 86 -13.96 -4.76 7.19
N ARG A 87 -13.21 -3.92 6.43
CA ARG A 87 -13.81 -3.11 5.36
C ARG A 87 -14.23 -3.94 4.17
N LEU A 88 -13.41 -4.91 3.79
CA LEU A 88 -13.73 -5.82 2.69
C LEU A 88 -14.96 -6.69 3.04
N GLU A 89 -15.03 -7.20 4.25
CA GLU A 89 -16.18 -7.96 4.75
C GLU A 89 -17.47 -7.12 4.72
N LEU A 90 -17.41 -5.87 5.14
CA LEU A 90 -18.54 -4.94 5.04
C LEU A 90 -19.01 -4.76 3.60
N MET A 91 -18.07 -4.65 2.65
CA MET A 91 -18.38 -4.52 1.23
C MET A 91 -19.02 -5.80 0.67
N GLU A 92 -18.55 -6.98 1.08
CA GLU A 92 -19.16 -8.26 0.72
C GLU A 92 -20.59 -8.39 1.27
N GLN A 93 -20.79 -8.05 2.54
CA GLN A 93 -22.11 -8.01 3.18
C GLN A 93 -23.05 -6.99 2.51
N SER A 94 -22.53 -5.93 1.93
CA SER A 94 -23.26 -4.96 1.12
C SER A 94 -23.64 -5.48 -0.28
N GLY A 95 -23.13 -6.65 -0.68
CA GLY A 95 -23.46 -7.33 -1.93
C GLY A 95 -22.44 -7.20 -3.06
N ILE A 96 -21.21 -6.75 -2.77
CA ILE A 96 -20.10 -6.77 -3.71
C ILE A 96 -19.45 -8.15 -3.70
N LYS A 97 -19.18 -8.71 -4.87
CA LYS A 97 -18.50 -9.99 -5.01
C LYS A 97 -17.01 -9.77 -5.32
N PHE A 98 -16.12 -10.40 -4.55
CA PHE A 98 -14.70 -10.48 -4.85
C PHE A 98 -14.32 -11.84 -5.42
N ILE A 99 -13.50 -11.86 -6.48
CA ILE A 99 -12.91 -13.06 -7.07
C ILE A 99 -11.41 -12.84 -7.10
N CYS A 100 -10.70 -13.51 -6.20
CA CYS A 100 -9.25 -13.50 -6.12
C CYS A 100 -8.61 -14.53 -7.05
N ASN A 101 -7.28 -14.43 -7.26
CA ASN A 101 -6.52 -15.23 -8.22
C ASN A 101 -7.11 -15.14 -9.64
N ALA A 102 -7.69 -14.00 -9.99
CA ALA A 102 -8.35 -13.71 -11.26
C ALA A 102 -7.59 -12.62 -12.03
N SER A 103 -6.63 -13.02 -12.84
CA SER A 103 -5.79 -12.13 -13.64
C SER A 103 -6.38 -12.00 -15.05
N VAL A 104 -6.98 -10.85 -15.34
CA VAL A 104 -7.60 -10.60 -16.66
C VAL A 104 -6.51 -10.43 -17.72
N GLY A 105 -6.62 -11.20 -18.79
CA GLY A 105 -5.63 -11.29 -19.84
C GLY A 105 -4.58 -12.40 -19.66
N ASP A 106 -4.67 -13.12 -18.52
CA ASP A 106 -3.83 -14.27 -18.21
C ASP A 106 -4.73 -15.53 -18.00
N ASN A 107 -5.30 -15.71 -16.80
CA ASN A 107 -6.18 -16.82 -16.49
C ASN A 107 -7.68 -16.50 -16.60
N VAL A 108 -8.04 -15.23 -16.83
CA VAL A 108 -9.39 -14.77 -17.14
C VAL A 108 -9.38 -14.10 -18.51
N GLU A 109 -10.08 -14.66 -19.48
CA GLU A 109 -10.17 -14.09 -20.82
C GLU A 109 -10.93 -12.77 -20.81
N ALA A 110 -10.36 -11.72 -21.42
CA ALA A 110 -11.00 -10.40 -21.48
C ALA A 110 -12.36 -10.40 -22.22
N GLN A 111 -12.53 -11.29 -23.22
CA GLN A 111 -13.79 -11.46 -23.94
C GLN A 111 -14.94 -11.93 -23.05
N LEU A 112 -14.65 -12.67 -21.98
CA LEU A 112 -15.69 -13.09 -21.02
C LEU A 112 -16.31 -11.87 -20.31
N LEU A 113 -15.52 -10.82 -20.07
CA LEU A 113 -16.03 -9.61 -19.42
C LEU A 113 -17.02 -8.87 -20.33
N LEU A 114 -16.75 -8.82 -21.65
CA LEU A 114 -17.64 -8.20 -22.61
C LEU A 114 -18.95 -8.97 -22.80
N ARG A 115 -18.91 -10.29 -22.60
CA ARG A 115 -20.09 -11.15 -22.71
C ARG A 115 -20.94 -11.14 -21.43
N ASP A 116 -20.29 -11.17 -20.28
CA ASP A 116 -20.94 -11.47 -19.00
C ASP A 116 -21.25 -10.23 -18.16
N PHE A 117 -20.75 -9.05 -18.55
CA PHE A 117 -20.96 -7.79 -17.85
C PHE A 117 -21.47 -6.69 -18.80
N ASP A 118 -22.31 -5.81 -18.27
CA ASP A 118 -22.81 -4.64 -19.01
C ASP A 118 -21.77 -3.54 -19.13
N ALA A 119 -20.83 -3.47 -18.17
CA ALA A 119 -19.71 -2.52 -18.16
C ALA A 119 -18.50 -3.07 -17.41
N THR A 120 -17.33 -2.54 -17.73
CA THR A 120 -16.05 -2.89 -17.06
C THR A 120 -15.33 -1.62 -16.67
N VAL A 121 -14.85 -1.59 -15.42
CA VAL A 121 -14.01 -0.50 -14.87
C VAL A 121 -12.61 -1.04 -14.66
N ILE A 122 -11.60 -0.39 -15.23
CA ILE A 122 -10.20 -0.81 -15.14
C ILE A 122 -9.50 -0.02 -14.03
N CYS A 123 -9.10 -0.71 -12.96
CA CYS A 123 -8.47 -0.15 -11.76
C CYS A 123 -7.18 -0.90 -11.39
N THR A 124 -6.37 -1.25 -12.38
CA THR A 124 -5.21 -2.16 -12.24
C THR A 124 -3.99 -1.54 -11.56
N GLY A 125 -3.96 -0.23 -11.37
CA GLY A 125 -2.83 0.48 -10.79
C GLY A 125 -1.59 0.47 -11.70
N ALA A 126 -0.45 0.91 -11.15
CA ALA A 126 0.85 0.87 -11.81
C ALA A 126 1.72 -0.19 -11.14
N THR A 127 2.00 -1.28 -11.83
CA THR A 127 2.69 -2.45 -11.27
C THR A 127 4.10 -2.67 -11.80
N GLN A 128 4.50 -1.91 -12.83
CA GLN A 128 5.86 -1.93 -13.33
C GLN A 128 6.72 -0.97 -12.50
N PRO A 129 7.71 -1.48 -11.74
CA PRO A 129 8.58 -0.64 -10.93
C PRO A 129 9.50 0.19 -11.83
N ARG A 130 9.88 1.39 -11.34
CA ARG A 130 11.01 2.12 -11.91
C ARG A 130 12.28 1.40 -11.51
N ASP A 131 13.05 0.96 -12.51
CA ASP A 131 14.31 0.28 -12.24
C ASP A 131 15.49 1.25 -12.30
N LEU A 132 16.61 0.81 -11.73
CA LEU A 132 17.88 1.51 -11.74
C LEU A 132 18.88 0.66 -12.54
N PRO A 133 18.99 0.87 -13.87
CA PRO A 133 19.76 0.01 -14.76
C PRO A 133 21.27 0.34 -14.69
N VAL A 134 21.87 0.07 -13.53
CA VAL A 134 23.32 0.25 -13.29
C VAL A 134 23.99 -1.10 -13.10
N ASP A 135 25.32 -1.11 -13.18
CA ASP A 135 26.12 -2.31 -12.98
C ASP A 135 25.81 -2.96 -11.61
N GLY A 136 25.73 -4.29 -11.60
CA GLY A 136 25.39 -5.04 -10.40
C GLY A 136 23.90 -5.17 -10.09
N ARG A 137 22.99 -4.57 -10.91
CA ARG A 137 21.53 -4.65 -10.66
C ARG A 137 21.00 -6.08 -10.47
N LYS A 138 21.65 -7.07 -11.10
CA LYS A 138 21.25 -8.49 -11.04
C LYS A 138 21.92 -9.27 -9.89
N LEU A 139 22.65 -8.59 -9.01
CA LEU A 139 23.25 -9.24 -7.84
C LEU A 139 22.18 -9.73 -6.88
N GLY A 140 22.45 -10.82 -6.17
CA GLY A 140 21.57 -11.33 -5.13
C GLY A 140 21.43 -10.32 -4.00
N GLY A 141 20.20 -10.16 -3.48
CA GLY A 141 19.89 -9.21 -2.43
C GLY A 141 19.46 -7.81 -2.92
N VAL A 142 19.41 -7.58 -4.23
CA VAL A 142 18.87 -6.34 -4.80
C VAL A 142 17.41 -6.56 -5.20
N HIS A 143 16.49 -6.02 -4.40
CA HIS A 143 15.06 -6.24 -4.53
C HIS A 143 14.31 -4.94 -4.81
N PHE A 144 13.18 -5.02 -5.52
CA PHE A 144 12.24 -3.93 -5.55
C PHE A 144 11.51 -3.80 -4.21
N ALA A 145 11.17 -2.57 -3.83
CA ALA A 145 10.47 -2.29 -2.58
C ALA A 145 9.17 -3.10 -2.46
N MET A 146 8.38 -3.17 -3.54
CA MET A 146 7.12 -3.92 -3.54
C MET A 146 7.30 -5.43 -3.39
N GLU A 147 8.37 -6.02 -3.92
CA GLU A 147 8.70 -7.43 -3.68
C GLU A 147 8.97 -7.68 -2.20
N TYR A 148 9.77 -6.81 -1.59
CA TYR A 148 10.12 -6.90 -0.18
C TYR A 148 8.92 -6.71 0.75
N LEU A 149 8.12 -5.65 0.54
CA LEU A 149 6.97 -5.34 1.37
C LEU A 149 5.84 -6.38 1.22
N THR A 150 5.58 -6.84 -0.01
CA THR A 150 4.62 -7.91 -0.28
C THR A 150 5.03 -9.20 0.39
N ALA A 151 6.29 -9.62 0.23
CA ALA A 151 6.81 -10.84 0.87
C ALA A 151 6.70 -10.77 2.40
N SER A 152 7.05 -9.63 2.99
CA SER A 152 6.95 -9.41 4.44
C SER A 152 5.51 -9.49 4.95
N THR A 153 4.57 -8.79 4.28
CA THR A 153 3.16 -8.78 4.71
C THR A 153 2.50 -10.15 4.50
N LYS A 154 2.79 -10.80 3.38
CA LYS A 154 2.25 -12.14 3.08
C LYS A 154 2.72 -13.16 4.11
N ALA A 155 4.00 -13.16 4.44
CA ALA A 155 4.54 -14.02 5.48
C ALA A 155 3.86 -13.78 6.85
N LEU A 156 3.65 -12.52 7.22
CA LEU A 156 2.96 -12.18 8.47
C LEU A 156 1.53 -12.73 8.52
N LEU A 157 0.82 -12.69 7.41
CA LEU A 157 -0.58 -13.16 7.33
C LEU A 157 -0.69 -14.67 7.26
N ASP A 158 0.27 -15.37 6.64
CA ASP A 158 0.20 -16.79 6.34
C ASP A 158 0.92 -17.69 7.34
N GLY A 159 2.02 -17.25 7.93
CA GLY A 159 2.82 -18.14 8.78
C GLY A 159 3.68 -17.45 9.83
N GLY A 160 3.62 -16.12 9.86
CA GLY A 160 4.41 -15.29 10.76
C GLY A 160 5.61 -14.62 10.08
N PRO A 161 6.14 -13.57 10.71
CA PRO A 161 7.12 -12.67 10.09
C PRO A 161 8.44 -13.34 9.67
N ASP A 162 8.76 -14.46 10.29
CA ASP A 162 9.99 -15.21 10.03
C ASP A 162 9.94 -16.05 8.75
N ALA A 163 8.76 -16.27 8.18
CA ALA A 163 8.55 -17.05 6.96
C ALA A 163 8.82 -16.25 5.67
N SER A 164 9.16 -14.96 5.77
CA SER A 164 9.41 -14.14 4.58
C SER A 164 10.64 -14.62 3.81
N PRO A 165 10.53 -14.88 2.50
CA PRO A 165 11.67 -15.29 1.67
C PRO A 165 12.68 -14.16 1.49
N ILE A 166 12.26 -12.91 1.65
CA ILE A 166 13.11 -11.72 1.62
C ILE A 166 13.06 -11.09 3.01
N HIS A 167 14.18 -11.07 3.72
CA HIS A 167 14.25 -10.52 5.07
C HIS A 167 15.56 -9.78 5.33
N ALA A 168 15.50 -8.78 6.22
CA ALA A 168 16.63 -7.92 6.60
C ALA A 168 17.39 -8.43 7.84
N ARG A 169 16.95 -9.49 8.51
CA ARG A 169 17.53 -9.97 9.77
C ARG A 169 19.02 -10.15 9.69
N GLY A 170 19.79 -9.45 10.55
CA GLY A 170 21.23 -9.50 10.65
C GLY A 170 22.00 -8.96 9.44
N LYS A 171 21.30 -8.33 8.47
CA LYS A 171 21.91 -7.80 7.25
C LYS A 171 22.19 -6.30 7.38
N ASP A 172 23.14 -5.82 6.60
CA ASP A 172 23.32 -4.41 6.32
C ASP A 172 22.37 -4.03 5.17
N VAL A 173 21.52 -3.04 5.40
CA VAL A 173 20.45 -2.70 4.47
C VAL A 173 20.69 -1.31 3.89
N VAL A 174 20.56 -1.21 2.58
CA VAL A 174 20.52 0.06 1.86
C VAL A 174 19.16 0.21 1.21
N VAL A 175 18.43 1.26 1.58
CA VAL A 175 17.16 1.64 0.95
C VAL A 175 17.43 2.77 -0.04
N ILE A 176 17.06 2.58 -1.30
CA ILE A 176 17.26 3.58 -2.36
C ILE A 176 15.94 4.30 -2.61
N GLY A 177 15.89 5.57 -2.22
CA GLY A 177 14.72 6.45 -2.31
C GLY A 177 14.21 6.91 -0.95
N GLY A 178 13.91 8.21 -0.85
CA GLY A 178 13.48 8.87 0.38
C GLY A 178 11.97 9.08 0.52
N GLY A 179 11.16 8.58 -0.39
CA GLY A 179 9.70 8.70 -0.33
C GLY A 179 9.04 7.74 0.65
N ASP A 180 7.70 7.79 0.75
CA ASP A 180 6.90 7.00 1.70
C ASP A 180 7.17 5.49 1.60
N THR A 181 7.29 4.95 0.39
CA THR A 181 7.64 3.53 0.19
C THR A 181 9.03 3.20 0.75
N GLY A 182 10.00 4.12 0.62
CA GLY A 182 11.33 3.98 1.22
C GLY A 182 11.24 3.94 2.74
N THR A 183 10.44 4.83 3.34
CA THR A 183 10.18 4.84 4.79
C THR A 183 9.56 3.52 5.25
N ASP A 184 8.63 2.97 4.49
CA ASP A 184 7.99 1.68 4.78
C ASP A 184 9.02 0.52 4.74
N CYS A 185 9.97 0.57 3.80
CA CYS A 185 11.09 -0.38 3.75
C CYS A 185 12.02 -0.23 4.96
N VAL A 186 12.33 1.00 5.36
CA VAL A 186 13.15 1.30 6.56
C VAL A 186 12.50 0.71 7.80
N GLY A 187 11.22 1.04 8.07
CA GLY A 187 10.51 0.54 9.23
C GLY A 187 10.38 -0.99 9.25
N THR A 188 10.15 -1.60 8.09
CA THR A 188 10.09 -3.07 7.94
C THR A 188 11.45 -3.70 8.24
N ALA A 189 12.56 -3.16 7.70
CA ALA A 189 13.90 -3.69 7.92
C ALA A 189 14.33 -3.61 9.40
N ILE A 190 13.98 -2.53 10.08
CA ILE A 190 14.25 -2.36 11.51
C ILE A 190 13.52 -3.43 12.33
N ARG A 191 12.24 -3.66 12.06
CA ARG A 191 11.41 -4.66 12.75
C ARG A 191 11.87 -6.09 12.48
N GLN A 192 12.42 -6.34 11.29
CA GLN A 192 13.03 -7.61 10.97
C GLN A 192 14.42 -7.80 11.60
N GLY A 193 14.98 -6.79 12.27
CA GLY A 193 16.25 -6.90 12.99
C GLY A 193 17.47 -6.75 12.09
N CYS A 194 17.49 -5.78 11.19
CA CYS A 194 18.69 -5.44 10.41
C CYS A 194 19.84 -5.00 11.33
N ARG A 195 21.08 -5.28 10.89
CA ARG A 195 22.30 -4.93 11.62
C ARG A 195 22.65 -3.44 11.47
N SER A 196 22.51 -2.92 10.27
CA SER A 196 22.68 -1.51 9.95
C SER A 196 21.71 -1.11 8.85
N LEU A 197 21.45 0.20 8.73
CA LEU A 197 20.54 0.74 7.72
C LEU A 197 20.99 2.12 7.25
N VAL A 198 21.00 2.31 5.93
CA VAL A 198 21.18 3.59 5.27
C VAL A 198 20.08 3.79 4.24
N GLN A 199 19.51 4.99 4.17
CA GLN A 199 18.54 5.38 3.15
C GLN A 199 19.14 6.46 2.25
N LEU A 200 19.21 6.21 0.94
CA LEU A 200 19.75 7.16 -0.03
C LEU A 200 18.64 8.07 -0.55
N GLU A 201 18.84 9.38 -0.41
CA GLU A 201 17.91 10.40 -0.89
C GLU A 201 18.58 11.30 -1.93
N ILE A 202 18.02 11.35 -3.12
CA ILE A 202 18.55 12.16 -4.22
C ILE A 202 18.37 13.66 -3.99
N MET A 203 17.34 14.03 -3.24
CA MET A 203 17.04 15.43 -2.93
C MET A 203 17.97 15.98 -1.86
N ALA A 204 18.12 17.30 -1.84
CA ALA A 204 18.77 17.98 -0.74
C ALA A 204 17.96 17.85 0.56
N ARG A 205 18.66 17.88 1.70
CA ARG A 205 17.99 17.90 2.99
C ARG A 205 17.09 19.14 3.08
N PRO A 206 15.81 18.98 3.38
CA PRO A 206 14.92 20.12 3.56
C PRO A 206 15.37 21.04 4.71
N PRO A 207 15.06 22.34 4.67
CA PRO A 207 15.34 23.26 5.77
C PRO A 207 14.53 22.92 7.03
N LEU A 208 14.97 23.36 8.18
CA LEU A 208 14.24 23.17 9.45
C LEU A 208 12.94 23.99 9.48
N ASP A 209 13.00 25.21 8.94
CA ASP A 209 11.87 26.13 8.88
C ASP A 209 11.44 26.40 7.45
N ARG A 210 10.22 26.93 7.28
CA ARG A 210 9.71 27.30 5.96
C ARG A 210 10.61 28.32 5.27
N ALA A 211 10.99 28.04 4.04
CA ALA A 211 11.66 29.00 3.17
C ALA A 211 10.67 30.08 2.68
N ALA A 212 11.21 31.23 2.26
CA ALA A 212 10.41 32.37 1.80
C ALA A 212 9.58 32.04 0.55
N ASP A 213 10.04 31.10 -0.29
CA ASP A 213 9.37 30.61 -1.49
C ASP A 213 8.35 29.48 -1.19
N ASN A 214 8.15 29.15 0.08
CA ASN A 214 7.14 28.16 0.52
C ASN A 214 6.23 28.75 1.61
N PRO A 215 5.47 29.82 1.32
CA PRO A 215 4.59 30.47 2.29
C PRO A 215 3.37 29.62 2.64
N TRP A 216 2.76 29.90 3.80
CA TRP A 216 1.42 29.38 4.09
C TRP A 216 0.40 29.97 3.07
N PRO A 217 -0.58 29.20 2.55
CA PRO A 217 -1.05 27.89 3.00
C PRO A 217 -0.44 26.67 2.27
N GLU A 218 0.62 26.83 1.53
CA GLU A 218 1.27 25.72 0.86
C GLU A 218 1.72 24.62 1.83
N TRP A 219 1.82 23.39 1.34
CA TRP A 219 2.38 22.29 2.10
C TRP A 219 3.82 22.61 2.56
N PRO A 220 4.16 22.44 3.86
CA PRO A 220 5.47 22.79 4.35
C PRO A 220 6.57 21.85 3.82
N LYS A 221 7.49 22.38 3.03
CA LYS A 221 8.69 21.68 2.56
C LYS A 221 9.82 21.81 3.59
N VAL A 222 9.59 21.25 4.79
CA VAL A 222 10.54 21.32 5.92
C VAL A 222 11.01 19.92 6.28
N TYR A 223 12.16 19.87 6.94
CA TYR A 223 12.73 18.64 7.47
C TYR A 223 11.75 17.97 8.44
N LYS A 224 11.52 16.70 8.21
CA LYS A 224 10.70 15.83 9.06
C LYS A 224 11.37 14.47 9.18
N LEU A 225 11.29 13.86 10.33
CA LEU A 225 11.42 12.42 10.48
C LEU A 225 10.02 11.83 10.32
N ASP A 226 9.91 10.77 9.54
CA ASP A 226 8.73 9.92 9.53
C ASP A 226 9.02 8.71 10.44
N TYR A 227 8.01 7.91 10.74
CA TYR A 227 8.09 6.82 11.71
C TYR A 227 9.30 5.89 11.50
N GLY A 228 9.61 5.51 10.24
CA GLY A 228 10.73 4.64 9.94
C GLY A 228 12.09 5.28 10.23
N GLN A 229 12.27 6.56 9.91
CA GLN A 229 13.48 7.29 10.23
C GLN A 229 13.60 7.57 11.74
N GLU A 230 12.48 7.84 12.44
CA GLU A 230 12.47 8.01 13.90
C GLU A 230 12.93 6.72 14.59
N GLU A 231 12.40 5.58 14.18
CA GLU A 231 12.81 4.26 14.69
C GLU A 231 14.28 3.94 14.38
N ALA A 232 14.74 4.27 13.16
CA ALA A 232 16.14 4.10 12.79
C ALA A 232 17.05 4.98 13.64
N SER A 233 16.66 6.24 13.87
CA SER A 233 17.40 7.18 14.73
C SER A 233 17.46 6.70 16.17
N ALA A 234 16.37 6.17 16.69
CA ALA A 234 16.33 5.61 18.05
C ALA A 234 17.23 4.37 18.18
N LYS A 235 17.27 3.52 17.16
CA LYS A 235 18.06 2.28 17.18
C LYS A 235 19.53 2.47 16.87
N PHE A 236 19.88 3.34 15.93
CA PHE A 236 21.24 3.51 15.40
C PHE A 236 21.88 4.85 15.77
N GLY A 237 21.16 5.75 16.46
CA GLY A 237 21.69 7.00 16.98
C GLY A 237 21.66 8.18 16.01
N ALA A 238 21.21 8.00 14.76
CA ALA A 238 21.15 9.07 13.76
C ALA A 238 20.07 8.81 12.69
N ASP A 239 19.66 9.88 12.01
CA ASP A 239 18.83 9.81 10.79
C ASP A 239 19.53 8.93 9.75
N PRO A 240 18.88 7.88 9.23
CA PRO A 240 19.50 6.96 8.29
C PRO A 240 19.69 7.54 6.87
N ARG A 241 19.17 8.73 6.59
CA ARG A 241 19.17 9.33 5.25
C ARG A 241 20.49 9.98 4.89
N ALA A 242 21.06 9.56 3.76
CA ALA A 242 22.15 10.20 3.08
C ALA A 242 21.59 11.04 1.91
N TYR A 243 21.57 12.35 2.07
CA TYR A 243 21.02 13.29 1.09
C TYR A 243 21.97 13.53 -0.09
N LEU A 244 21.44 14.05 -1.21
CA LEU A 244 22.20 14.32 -2.44
C LEU A 244 22.97 13.09 -2.95
N THR A 245 22.41 11.91 -2.72
CA THR A 245 23.11 10.65 -2.98
C THR A 245 22.30 9.77 -3.91
N THR A 246 22.96 9.22 -4.91
CA THR A 246 22.40 8.25 -5.85
C THR A 246 23.33 7.06 -6.02
N VAL A 247 22.82 5.99 -6.67
CA VAL A 247 23.58 4.75 -6.89
C VAL A 247 24.27 4.82 -8.26
N LYS A 248 25.56 4.56 -8.27
CA LYS A 248 26.36 4.43 -9.48
C LYS A 248 26.53 2.96 -9.92
N LYS A 249 26.60 2.07 -8.96
CA LYS A 249 26.65 0.60 -9.15
C LYS A 249 26.25 -0.10 -7.86
N PHE A 250 25.78 -1.33 -7.94
CA PHE A 250 25.55 -2.22 -6.80
C PHE A 250 26.81 -3.04 -6.47
#